data_66a40afb63c8c6d00599eee785ea952b
#
_entry.id   66a40afb63c8c6d00599eee785ea952b
#
_cell.length_a   1.000
_cell.length_b   1.000
_cell.length_c   1.000
_cell.angle_alpha   90.00
_cell.angle_beta   90.00
_cell.angle_gamma   90.00
#
_symmetry.space_group_name_H-M   'P 1'
#
loop_
_entity.id
_entity.type
_entity.pdbx_description
1 polymer ?
#
loop_
_entity_poly.entity_id
_entity_poly.type
_entity_poly.pdbx_seq_one_letter_code
_entity_poly.pdbx_strand_id
1 'polypeptide(L)'
;MINENIFTSTLTQLKNFLPHIFSALVILTVGWYLSGKLTNIIGNTIRKAKVDEGIITFFVSIIKILFRIIVILAALSKVGINISSMIAALGATFVTVGIALKDSLSNIASGTIIIINKPFKVGDFLEIGTHSGRVVSIELMFTTLVTPDDKELIVPNSKLTSCEIINCSKQKTEQVESTYIPKNVKDKLKQIVQNNTITNKYKEALDKQSHKEDDNNEI
;
A
#
# COMPACT_ATOMS: atom_id res chain seq x y z
N MET A 1 27.71 13.93 -68.67
CA MET A 1 26.38 13.31 -68.37
C MET A 1 26.35 12.45 -67.12
N ILE A 2 27.30 11.53 -66.88
CA ILE A 2 27.26 10.65 -65.66
C ILE A 2 27.52 11.43 -64.38
N ASN A 3 28.46 12.40 -64.35
CA ASN A 3 28.81 13.19 -63.18
C ASN A 3 27.72 14.20 -62.77
N GLU A 4 26.96 14.74 -63.68
CA GLU A 4 25.87 15.70 -63.39
C GLU A 4 24.67 14.98 -62.71
N ASN A 5 24.37 13.76 -63.19
CA ASN A 5 23.28 12.98 -62.61
C ASN A 5 23.63 12.50 -61.20
N ILE A 6 24.90 12.17 -60.93
CA ILE A 6 25.37 11.82 -59.58
C ILE A 6 25.33 13.04 -58.67
N PHE A 7 25.78 14.19 -59.12
CA PHE A 7 25.80 15.42 -58.35
C PHE A 7 24.38 15.90 -58.00
N THR A 8 23.46 15.89 -58.96
CA THR A 8 22.06 16.31 -58.73
C THR A 8 21.31 15.33 -57.84
N SER A 9 21.55 14.02 -57.96
CA SER A 9 20.96 13.02 -57.09
C SER A 9 21.46 13.14 -55.63
N THR A 10 22.77 13.42 -55.45
CA THR A 10 23.37 13.63 -54.13
C THR A 10 22.84 14.91 -53.46
N LEU A 11 22.71 16.00 -54.22
CA LEU A 11 22.10 17.25 -53.72
C LEU A 11 20.62 17.08 -53.34
N THR A 12 19.87 16.31 -54.09
CA THR A 12 18.45 16.04 -53.79
C THR A 12 18.30 15.17 -52.53
N GLN A 13 19.16 14.17 -52.37
CA GLN A 13 19.21 13.36 -51.15
C GLN A 13 19.58 14.22 -49.92
N LEU A 14 20.57 15.11 -50.06
CA LEU A 14 20.99 15.99 -48.99
C LEU A 14 19.86 16.97 -48.59
N LYS A 15 19.15 17.55 -49.56
CA LYS A 15 17.97 18.39 -49.30
C LYS A 15 16.88 17.67 -48.57
N ASN A 16 16.63 16.41 -48.87
CA ASN A 16 15.61 15.60 -48.21
C ASN A 16 16.05 15.16 -46.80
N PHE A 17 17.36 15.00 -46.57
CA PHE A 17 17.90 14.57 -45.28
C PHE A 17 18.02 15.72 -44.27
N LEU A 18 18.20 16.95 -44.70
CA LEU A 18 18.40 18.14 -43.89
C LEU A 18 17.22 18.41 -42.91
N PRO A 19 15.94 18.32 -43.33
CA PRO A 19 14.80 18.48 -42.41
C PRO A 19 14.72 17.41 -41.33
N HIS A 20 15.15 16.17 -41.65
CA HIS A 20 15.18 15.08 -40.67
C HIS A 20 16.25 15.30 -39.59
N ILE A 21 17.45 15.76 -39.98
CA ILE A 21 18.51 16.12 -39.04
C ILE A 21 18.06 17.31 -38.18
N PHE A 22 17.49 18.35 -38.81
CA PHE A 22 17.00 19.51 -38.06
C PHE A 22 15.94 19.12 -37.03
N SER A 23 14.96 18.29 -37.42
CA SER A 23 13.91 17.81 -36.50
C SER A 23 14.47 16.93 -35.39
N ALA A 24 15.47 16.08 -35.68
CA ALA A 24 16.14 15.28 -34.67
C ALA A 24 16.91 16.14 -33.67
N LEU A 25 17.59 17.20 -34.14
CA LEU A 25 18.29 18.14 -33.27
C LEU A 25 17.32 18.89 -32.32
N VAL A 26 16.17 19.33 -32.89
CA VAL A 26 15.11 19.97 -32.10
C VAL A 26 14.58 18.99 -31.02
N ILE A 27 14.30 17.75 -31.40
CA ILE A 27 13.84 16.71 -30.42
C ILE A 27 14.89 16.49 -29.33
N LEU A 28 16.16 16.41 -29.71
CA LEU A 28 17.25 16.18 -28.77
C LEU A 28 17.42 17.36 -27.80
N THR A 29 17.44 18.60 -28.30
CA THR A 29 17.63 19.79 -27.47
C THR A 29 16.44 20.06 -26.58
N VAL A 30 15.23 20.05 -27.13
CA VAL A 30 13.99 20.26 -26.37
C VAL A 30 13.74 19.11 -25.38
N GLY A 31 13.89 17.87 -25.82
CA GLY A 31 13.71 16.71 -24.98
C GLY A 31 14.71 16.64 -23.82
N TRP A 32 15.98 17.01 -24.09
CA TRP A 32 17.02 17.09 -23.05
C TRP A 32 16.70 18.15 -21.99
N TYR A 33 16.26 19.33 -22.42
CA TYR A 33 15.83 20.42 -21.56
C TYR A 33 14.59 20.00 -20.73
N LEU A 34 13.57 19.44 -21.41
CA LEU A 34 12.35 18.97 -20.76
C LEU A 34 12.65 17.87 -19.73
N SER A 35 13.50 16.90 -20.06
CA SER A 35 13.87 15.82 -19.14
C SER A 35 14.48 16.37 -17.84
N GLY A 36 15.34 17.39 -17.94
CA GLY A 36 15.92 18.05 -16.79
C GLY A 36 14.89 18.79 -15.95
N LYS A 37 14.00 19.56 -16.61
CA LYS A 37 12.95 20.34 -15.93
C LYS A 37 11.94 19.43 -15.23
N LEU A 38 11.51 18.37 -15.89
CA LEU A 38 10.55 17.41 -15.34
C LEU A 38 11.10 16.68 -14.10
N THR A 39 12.35 16.20 -14.20
CA THR A 39 13.01 15.51 -13.07
C THR A 39 13.27 16.43 -11.89
N ASN A 40 13.56 17.72 -12.13
CA ASN A 40 13.68 18.70 -11.05
C ASN A 40 12.35 18.97 -10.35
N ILE A 41 11.25 19.06 -11.10
CA ILE A 41 9.90 19.22 -10.52
C ILE A 41 9.55 18.01 -9.65
N ILE A 42 9.78 16.80 -10.16
CA ILE A 42 9.54 15.54 -9.42
C ILE A 42 10.39 15.51 -8.14
N GLY A 43 11.69 15.80 -8.26
CA GLY A 43 12.61 15.83 -7.12
C GLY A 43 12.17 16.83 -6.04
N ASN A 44 11.83 18.06 -6.44
CA ASN A 44 11.37 19.10 -5.52
C ASN A 44 10.04 18.74 -4.83
N THR A 45 9.17 18.01 -5.51
CA THR A 45 7.89 17.55 -4.92
C THR A 45 8.12 16.46 -3.89
N ILE A 46 9.00 15.49 -4.18
CA ILE A 46 9.31 14.38 -3.26
C ILE A 46 10.09 14.88 -2.04
N ARG A 47 10.98 15.87 -2.18
CA ARG A 47 11.71 16.49 -1.05
C ARG A 47 10.80 17.03 0.04
N LYS A 48 9.57 17.46 -0.30
CA LYS A 48 8.58 17.92 0.67
C LYS A 48 8.05 16.80 1.58
N ALA A 49 8.20 15.55 1.18
CA ALA A 49 7.70 14.38 1.92
C ALA A 49 8.65 13.87 3.01
N LYS A 50 9.73 14.61 3.36
CA LYS A 50 10.72 14.23 4.39
C LYS A 50 11.39 12.86 4.15
N VAL A 51 11.55 12.48 2.88
CA VAL A 51 12.28 11.28 2.47
C VAL A 51 13.78 11.58 2.45
N ASP A 52 14.62 10.59 2.70
CA ASP A 52 16.07 10.71 2.64
C ASP A 52 16.54 11.23 1.27
N GLU A 53 17.45 12.21 1.29
CA GLU A 53 17.95 12.88 0.07
C GLU A 53 18.67 11.91 -0.88
N GLY A 54 19.32 10.88 -0.35
CA GLY A 54 19.97 9.83 -1.14
C GLY A 54 18.96 9.04 -1.96
N ILE A 55 17.83 8.67 -1.35
CA ILE A 55 16.74 7.94 -2.02
C ILE A 55 16.13 8.80 -3.12
N ILE A 56 15.85 10.07 -2.83
CA ILE A 56 15.30 11.00 -3.81
C ILE A 56 16.22 11.15 -5.01
N THR A 57 17.50 11.40 -4.76
CA THR A 57 18.51 11.59 -5.81
C THR A 57 18.65 10.34 -6.67
N PHE A 58 18.61 9.16 -6.08
CA PHE A 58 18.67 7.89 -6.79
C PHE A 58 17.48 7.72 -7.75
N PHE A 59 16.24 7.88 -7.27
CA PHE A 59 15.05 7.73 -8.10
C PHE A 59 14.94 8.79 -9.19
N VAL A 60 15.25 10.06 -8.87
CA VAL A 60 15.27 11.15 -9.85
C VAL A 60 16.30 10.89 -10.94
N SER A 61 17.46 10.32 -10.60
CA SER A 61 18.50 9.97 -11.58
C SER A 61 18.06 8.85 -12.51
N ILE A 62 17.41 7.81 -11.99
CA ILE A 62 16.85 6.72 -12.82
C ILE A 62 15.81 7.29 -13.81
N ILE A 63 14.85 8.07 -13.31
CA ILE A 63 13.82 8.69 -14.14
C ILE A 63 14.46 9.56 -15.23
N LYS A 64 15.47 10.35 -14.87
CA LYS A 64 16.20 11.21 -15.81
C LYS A 64 16.88 10.41 -16.92
N ILE A 65 17.52 9.29 -16.57
CA ILE A 65 18.17 8.39 -17.54
C ILE A 65 17.13 7.79 -18.49
N LEU A 66 16.00 7.30 -17.97
CA LEU A 66 14.91 6.73 -18.78
C LEU A 66 14.35 7.75 -19.77
N PHE A 67 14.06 8.98 -19.34
CA PHE A 67 13.62 10.06 -20.24
C PHE A 67 14.65 10.37 -21.31
N ARG A 68 15.93 10.42 -20.98
CA ARG A 68 17.02 10.68 -21.96
C ARG A 68 17.13 9.57 -23.00
N ILE A 69 16.99 8.31 -22.58
CA ILE A 69 16.98 7.17 -23.52
C ILE A 69 15.83 7.33 -24.53
N ILE A 70 14.62 7.67 -24.08
CA ILE A 70 13.46 7.89 -24.95
C ILE A 70 13.73 9.04 -25.92
N VAL A 71 14.29 10.16 -25.47
CA VAL A 71 14.63 11.31 -26.31
C VAL A 71 15.66 10.94 -27.38
N ILE A 72 16.70 10.18 -27.00
CA ILE A 72 17.73 9.72 -27.93
C ILE A 72 17.12 8.81 -29.02
N LEU A 73 16.30 7.83 -28.61
CA LEU A 73 15.62 6.92 -29.54
C LEU A 73 14.71 7.70 -30.52
N ALA A 74 13.94 8.66 -30.00
CA ALA A 74 13.08 9.51 -30.83
C ALA A 74 13.88 10.33 -31.85
N ALA A 75 15.04 10.88 -31.46
CA ALA A 75 15.92 11.62 -32.35
C ALA A 75 16.54 10.70 -33.42
N LEU A 76 17.01 9.51 -33.05
CA LEU A 76 17.56 8.51 -33.98
C LEU A 76 16.52 8.05 -35.02
N SER A 77 15.28 7.82 -34.57
CA SER A 77 14.17 7.46 -35.44
C SER A 77 13.88 8.55 -36.49
N LYS A 78 14.01 9.84 -36.11
CA LYS A 78 13.80 10.95 -37.04
C LYS A 78 14.87 11.08 -38.11
N VAL A 79 16.08 10.66 -37.82
CA VAL A 79 17.18 10.58 -38.78
C VAL A 79 17.01 9.40 -39.74
N GLY A 80 16.05 8.50 -39.51
CA GLY A 80 15.79 7.34 -40.35
C GLY A 80 16.51 6.08 -39.88
N ILE A 81 17.13 6.09 -38.69
CA ILE A 81 17.75 4.89 -38.10
C ILE A 81 16.65 3.95 -37.63
N ASN A 82 16.75 2.67 -38.00
CA ASN A 82 15.83 1.65 -37.53
C ASN A 82 16.12 1.34 -36.05
N ILE A 83 15.22 1.82 -35.17
CA ILE A 83 15.34 1.65 -33.70
C ILE A 83 14.68 0.36 -33.19
N SER A 84 14.10 -0.48 -34.05
CA SER A 84 13.34 -1.67 -33.62
C SER A 84 14.21 -2.64 -32.82
N SER A 85 15.43 -2.87 -33.22
CA SER A 85 16.38 -3.72 -32.48
C SER A 85 16.74 -3.12 -31.10
N MET A 86 16.88 -1.79 -31.03
CA MET A 86 17.18 -1.09 -29.78
C MET A 86 15.99 -1.15 -28.82
N ILE A 87 14.76 -0.98 -29.33
CA ILE A 87 13.53 -1.14 -28.54
C ILE A 87 13.38 -2.58 -28.05
N ALA A 88 13.66 -3.56 -28.92
CA ALA A 88 13.62 -4.97 -28.53
C ALA A 88 14.64 -5.30 -27.41
N ALA A 89 15.87 -4.80 -27.54
CA ALA A 89 16.89 -4.98 -26.50
C ALA A 89 16.53 -4.31 -25.18
N LEU A 90 15.97 -3.10 -25.22
CA LEU A 90 15.46 -2.41 -24.03
C LEU A 90 14.29 -3.17 -23.41
N GLY A 91 13.36 -3.68 -24.22
CA GLY A 91 12.24 -4.49 -23.76
C GLY A 91 12.72 -5.74 -23.01
N ALA A 92 13.68 -6.47 -23.55
CA ALA A 92 14.31 -7.62 -22.89
C ALA A 92 14.97 -7.22 -21.55
N THR A 93 15.66 -6.07 -21.52
CA THR A 93 16.27 -5.54 -20.30
C THR A 93 15.20 -5.22 -19.23
N PHE A 94 14.11 -4.56 -19.64
CA PHE A 94 13.00 -4.23 -18.71
C PHE A 94 12.31 -5.49 -18.16
N VAL A 95 12.15 -6.54 -18.98
CA VAL A 95 11.61 -7.83 -18.50
C VAL A 95 12.54 -8.43 -17.44
N THR A 96 13.84 -8.43 -17.68
CA THR A 96 14.82 -8.96 -16.72
C THR A 96 14.81 -8.18 -15.41
N VAL A 97 14.79 -6.83 -15.47
CA VAL A 97 14.69 -5.98 -14.29
C VAL A 97 13.36 -6.20 -13.56
N GLY A 98 12.25 -6.35 -14.31
CA GLY A 98 10.92 -6.62 -13.74
C GLY A 98 10.88 -7.93 -12.96
N ILE A 99 11.51 -8.99 -13.48
CA ILE A 99 11.64 -10.28 -12.79
C ILE A 99 12.50 -10.13 -11.52
N ALA A 100 13.61 -9.40 -11.60
CA ALA A 100 14.48 -9.16 -10.44
C ALA A 100 13.76 -8.37 -9.31
N LEU A 101 12.84 -7.46 -9.66
CA LEU A 101 12.08 -6.64 -8.70
C LEU A 101 10.71 -7.23 -8.32
N LYS A 102 10.36 -8.41 -8.82
CA LYS A 102 9.03 -9.03 -8.64
C LYS A 102 8.58 -9.07 -7.18
N ASP A 103 9.46 -9.53 -6.29
CA ASP A 103 9.11 -9.70 -4.87
C ASP A 103 8.93 -8.36 -4.16
N SER A 104 9.73 -7.36 -4.49
CA SER A 104 9.57 -5.99 -3.97
C SER A 104 8.26 -5.36 -4.42
N LEU A 105 7.92 -5.49 -5.72
CA LEU A 105 6.66 -5.01 -6.27
C LEU A 105 5.45 -5.74 -5.67
N SER A 106 5.56 -7.05 -5.45
CA SER A 106 4.54 -7.85 -4.78
C SER A 106 4.28 -7.36 -3.36
N ASN A 107 5.34 -7.05 -2.59
CA ASN A 107 5.20 -6.52 -1.24
C ASN A 107 4.52 -5.15 -1.22
N ILE A 108 4.88 -4.24 -2.13
CA ILE A 108 4.26 -2.92 -2.26
C ILE A 108 2.77 -3.04 -2.62
N ALA A 109 2.43 -3.89 -3.59
CA ALA A 109 1.04 -4.13 -3.98
C ALA A 109 0.22 -4.70 -2.81
N SER A 110 0.77 -5.69 -2.10
CA SER A 110 0.15 -6.31 -0.92
C SER A 110 -0.03 -5.31 0.22
N GLY A 111 0.98 -4.49 0.52
CA GLY A 111 0.88 -3.44 1.53
C GLY A 111 -0.21 -2.42 1.18
N THR A 112 -0.30 -2.02 -0.08
CA THR A 112 -1.37 -1.15 -0.57
C THR A 112 -2.76 -1.79 -0.38
N ILE A 113 -2.91 -3.08 -0.69
CA ILE A 113 -4.17 -3.84 -0.48
C ILE A 113 -4.54 -3.88 1.01
N ILE A 114 -3.57 -4.15 1.90
CA ILE A 114 -3.79 -4.18 3.34
C ILE A 114 -4.25 -2.82 3.87
N ILE A 115 -3.60 -1.72 3.43
CA ILE A 115 -3.92 -0.35 3.86
C ILE A 115 -5.31 0.09 3.37
N ILE A 116 -5.70 -0.28 2.14
CA ILE A 116 -7.00 0.10 1.55
C ILE A 116 -8.13 -0.76 2.12
N ASN A 117 -8.01 -2.09 2.04
CA ASN A 117 -9.08 -3.02 2.42
C ASN A 117 -9.18 -3.27 3.92
N LYS A 118 -8.09 -3.01 4.66
CA LYS A 118 -8.01 -3.15 6.13
C LYS A 118 -8.54 -4.50 6.63
N PRO A 119 -8.03 -5.64 6.13
CA PRO A 119 -8.39 -6.96 6.67
C PRO A 119 -8.05 -7.06 8.16
N PHE A 120 -7.01 -6.38 8.58
CA PHE A 120 -6.60 -6.14 9.97
C PHE A 120 -6.08 -4.70 10.13
N LYS A 121 -5.91 -4.24 11.36
CA LYS A 121 -5.47 -2.88 11.70
C LYS A 121 -4.32 -2.94 12.71
N VAL A 122 -3.62 -1.81 12.87
CA VAL A 122 -2.69 -1.62 13.99
C VAL A 122 -3.44 -1.81 15.30
N GLY A 123 -2.87 -2.63 16.18
CA GLY A 123 -3.46 -3.05 17.46
C GLY A 123 -4.15 -4.41 17.42
N ASP A 124 -4.50 -4.95 16.25
CA ASP A 124 -5.09 -6.28 16.12
C ASP A 124 -4.08 -7.37 16.49
N PHE A 125 -4.57 -8.47 17.07
CA PHE A 125 -3.77 -9.67 17.33
C PHE A 125 -4.02 -10.68 16.21
N LEU A 126 -2.93 -11.07 15.52
CA LEU A 126 -2.97 -11.96 14.36
C LEU A 126 -2.25 -13.27 14.68
N GLU A 127 -2.80 -14.36 14.13
CA GLU A 127 -2.11 -15.64 14.02
C GLU A 127 -1.81 -15.88 12.52
N ILE A 128 -0.52 -16.16 12.23
CA ILE A 128 0.01 -16.31 10.88
C ILE A 128 0.86 -17.59 10.84
N GLY A 129 0.25 -18.69 10.42
CA GLY A 129 0.90 -20.00 10.47
C GLY A 129 1.33 -20.37 11.90
N THR A 130 2.62 -20.50 12.14
CA THR A 130 3.19 -20.85 13.46
C THR A 130 3.50 -19.64 14.35
N HIS A 131 3.28 -18.42 13.84
CA HIS A 131 3.60 -17.20 14.56
C HIS A 131 2.34 -16.44 14.92
N SER A 132 2.37 -15.77 16.06
CA SER A 132 1.29 -14.89 16.48
C SER A 132 1.85 -13.61 17.08
N GLY A 133 1.11 -12.50 16.96
CA GLY A 133 1.53 -11.22 17.51
C GLY A 133 0.54 -10.09 17.29
N ARG A 134 0.77 -9.00 18.00
CA ARG A 134 0.00 -7.77 17.88
C ARG A 134 0.62 -6.88 16.80
N VAL A 135 -0.17 -6.41 15.86
CA VAL A 135 0.27 -5.48 14.81
C VAL A 135 0.64 -4.14 15.43
N VAL A 136 1.89 -3.71 15.23
CA VAL A 136 2.42 -2.43 15.71
C VAL A 136 2.47 -1.39 14.58
N SER A 137 2.93 -1.80 13.38
CA SER A 137 2.95 -0.92 12.21
C SER A 137 2.62 -1.68 10.93
N ILE A 138 2.02 -0.96 9.98
CA ILE A 138 1.77 -1.44 8.61
C ILE A 138 2.46 -0.44 7.69
N GLU A 139 3.54 -0.88 7.07
CA GLU A 139 4.34 -0.09 6.14
C GLU A 139 4.11 -0.56 4.71
N LEU A 140 4.74 0.12 3.74
CA LEU A 140 4.52 -0.16 2.32
C LEU A 140 4.96 -1.58 1.91
N MET A 141 6.06 -2.08 2.49
CA MET A 141 6.64 -3.40 2.14
C MET A 141 6.49 -4.45 3.24
N PHE A 142 6.44 -4.02 4.50
CA PHE A 142 6.45 -4.88 5.67
C PHE A 142 5.36 -4.49 6.66
N THR A 143 4.89 -5.47 7.41
CA THR A 143 4.06 -5.27 8.60
C THR A 143 4.84 -5.78 9.79
N THR A 144 4.93 -4.98 10.85
CA THR A 144 5.63 -5.32 12.09
C THR A 144 4.63 -5.75 13.14
N LEU A 145 4.89 -6.89 13.77
CA LEU A 145 4.13 -7.43 14.89
C LEU A 145 5.04 -7.59 16.10
N VAL A 146 4.48 -7.50 17.29
CA VAL A 146 5.13 -7.89 18.54
C VAL A 146 4.52 -9.21 19.02
N THR A 147 5.38 -10.21 19.19
CA THR A 147 4.97 -11.53 19.70
C THR A 147 4.68 -11.47 21.20
N PRO A 148 4.00 -12.48 21.80
CA PRO A 148 3.78 -12.55 23.26
C PRO A 148 5.06 -12.55 24.11
N ASP A 149 6.21 -12.94 23.51
CA ASP A 149 7.52 -12.94 24.16
C ASP A 149 8.27 -11.61 23.99
N ASP A 150 7.57 -10.51 23.63
CA ASP A 150 8.12 -9.18 23.37
C ASP A 150 9.18 -9.13 22.26
N LYS A 151 9.13 -10.05 21.28
CA LYS A 151 10.00 -10.04 20.12
C LYS A 151 9.33 -9.34 18.94
N GLU A 152 10.11 -8.58 18.21
CA GLU A 152 9.65 -7.96 16.98
C GLU A 152 9.66 -8.97 15.83
N LEU A 153 8.52 -9.14 15.17
CA LEU A 153 8.33 -10.01 14.02
C LEU A 153 8.01 -9.12 12.80
N ILE A 154 8.98 -9.00 11.89
CA ILE A 154 8.82 -8.25 10.64
C ILE A 154 8.40 -9.22 9.54
N VAL A 155 7.22 -9.01 8.97
CA VAL A 155 6.64 -9.90 7.96
C VAL A 155 6.47 -9.13 6.65
N PRO A 156 7.02 -9.64 5.52
CA PRO A 156 6.74 -9.07 4.21
C PRO A 156 5.23 -9.09 3.90
N ASN A 157 4.70 -7.99 3.37
CA ASN A 157 3.26 -7.85 3.12
C ASN A 157 2.72 -8.89 2.13
N SER A 158 3.53 -9.28 1.13
CA SER A 158 3.14 -10.33 0.18
C SER A 158 2.88 -11.67 0.86
N LYS A 159 3.60 -11.98 1.94
CA LYS A 159 3.38 -13.19 2.73
C LYS A 159 2.04 -13.13 3.45
N LEU A 160 1.67 -11.97 4.01
CA LEU A 160 0.40 -11.76 4.69
C LEU A 160 -0.83 -11.84 3.77
N THR A 161 -0.67 -11.44 2.50
CA THR A 161 -1.77 -11.53 1.52
C THR A 161 -1.88 -12.88 0.83
N SER A 162 -0.85 -13.73 0.92
CA SER A 162 -0.79 -15.04 0.27
C SER A 162 -1.06 -16.22 1.21
N CYS A 163 -1.14 -16.00 2.53
CA CYS A 163 -1.46 -17.03 3.51
C CYS A 163 -2.76 -16.71 4.25
N GLU A 164 -3.29 -17.72 4.93
CA GLU A 164 -4.42 -17.55 5.84
C GLU A 164 -3.99 -16.79 7.08
N ILE A 165 -4.79 -15.81 7.48
CA ILE A 165 -4.58 -15.00 8.69
C ILE A 165 -5.82 -15.12 9.56
N ILE A 166 -5.62 -15.45 10.84
CA ILE A 166 -6.66 -15.43 11.85
C ILE A 166 -6.54 -14.11 12.61
N ASN A 167 -7.57 -13.26 12.53
CA ASN A 167 -7.65 -12.03 13.32
C ASN A 167 -8.42 -12.29 14.61
N CYS A 168 -7.70 -12.54 15.71
CA CYS A 168 -8.26 -12.84 17.01
C CYS A 168 -8.93 -11.64 17.69
N SER A 169 -8.64 -10.42 17.24
CA SER A 169 -9.22 -9.20 17.83
C SER A 169 -10.68 -8.97 17.42
N LYS A 170 -11.10 -9.47 16.25
CA LYS A 170 -12.48 -9.35 15.77
C LYS A 170 -13.47 -10.25 16.51
N GLN A 171 -13.01 -11.35 17.09
CA GLN A 171 -13.87 -12.27 17.82
C GLN A 171 -14.42 -11.69 19.14
N LYS A 172 -13.72 -10.74 19.77
CA LYS A 172 -14.18 -10.17 21.06
C LYS A 172 -15.42 -9.27 20.92
N THR A 173 -15.68 -8.69 19.76
CA THR A 173 -16.82 -7.78 19.56
C THR A 173 -18.08 -8.55 19.14
N GLU A 174 -17.96 -9.67 18.44
CA GLU A 174 -19.11 -10.46 17.98
C GLU A 174 -19.56 -11.54 18.98
N GLN A 175 -18.65 -12.05 19.83
CA GLN A 175 -19.01 -13.08 20.80
C GLN A 175 -19.85 -12.54 21.97
N VAL A 176 -19.85 -11.23 22.23
CA VAL A 176 -20.76 -10.63 23.22
C VAL A 176 -22.19 -10.51 22.65
N GLU A 177 -22.36 -10.47 21.34
CA GLU A 177 -23.67 -10.32 20.69
C GLU A 177 -24.27 -11.63 20.18
N SER A 178 -23.47 -12.70 20.03
CA SER A 178 -23.90 -13.99 19.48
C SER A 178 -23.80 -15.20 20.40
N THR A 179 -23.74 -15.00 21.72
CA THR A 179 -24.11 -16.11 22.61
C THR A 179 -25.61 -16.33 22.40
N TYR A 180 -25.96 -17.23 21.47
CA TYR A 180 -27.32 -17.75 21.31
C TYR A 180 -27.73 -18.33 22.66
N ILE A 181 -28.30 -17.49 23.48
CA ILE A 181 -29.00 -17.91 24.68
C ILE A 181 -30.35 -18.45 24.18
N PRO A 182 -30.57 -19.75 24.22
CA PRO A 182 -31.86 -20.32 23.82
C PRO A 182 -33.01 -19.57 24.50
N LYS A 183 -34.09 -19.34 23.77
CA LYS A 183 -35.22 -18.52 24.23
C LYS A 183 -35.74 -18.98 25.63
N ASN A 184 -35.75 -20.28 25.84
CA ASN A 184 -36.11 -20.90 27.15
C ASN A 184 -35.18 -20.53 28.33
N VAL A 185 -33.87 -20.31 28.05
CA VAL A 185 -32.90 -19.87 29.05
C VAL A 185 -33.02 -18.36 29.31
N LYS A 186 -33.27 -17.58 28.26
CA LYS A 186 -33.51 -16.14 28.35
C LYS A 186 -34.77 -15.82 29.18
N ASP A 187 -35.80 -16.62 29.00
CA ASP A 187 -37.06 -16.46 29.75
C ASP A 187 -36.90 -16.91 31.23
N LYS A 188 -36.14 -17.98 31.49
CA LYS A 188 -35.79 -18.38 32.89
C LYS A 188 -34.92 -17.32 33.58
N LEU A 189 -33.94 -16.74 32.90
CA LEU A 189 -33.10 -15.68 33.47
C LEU A 189 -33.94 -14.43 33.78
N LYS A 190 -34.88 -14.05 32.93
CA LYS A 190 -35.81 -12.96 33.22
C LYS A 190 -36.66 -13.23 34.44
N GLN A 191 -37.20 -14.46 34.61
CA GLN A 191 -37.98 -14.84 35.79
C GLN A 191 -37.15 -14.81 37.08
N ILE A 192 -35.88 -15.28 37.04
CA ILE A 192 -34.96 -15.25 38.18
C ILE A 192 -34.66 -13.81 38.61
N VAL A 193 -34.34 -12.93 37.62
CA VAL A 193 -34.08 -11.52 37.91
C VAL A 193 -35.31 -10.83 38.48
N GLN A 194 -36.50 -11.13 37.96
CA GLN A 194 -37.75 -10.54 38.42
C GLN A 194 -38.11 -11.06 39.84
N ASN A 195 -37.88 -12.34 40.13
CA ASN A 195 -38.07 -12.91 41.47
C ASN A 195 -37.08 -12.33 42.49
N ASN A 196 -35.82 -12.12 42.10
CA ASN A 196 -34.83 -11.50 43.00
C ASN A 196 -35.19 -10.04 43.30
N THR A 197 -35.70 -9.30 42.30
CA THR A 197 -36.17 -7.91 42.51
C THR A 197 -37.36 -7.87 43.44
N ILE A 198 -38.29 -8.83 43.35
CA ILE A 198 -39.44 -8.97 44.23
C ILE A 198 -38.98 -9.32 45.66
N THR A 199 -38.05 -10.28 45.79
CA THR A 199 -37.51 -10.71 47.08
C THR A 199 -36.79 -9.57 47.81
N ASN A 200 -36.01 -8.75 47.09
CA ASN A 200 -35.35 -7.59 47.68
C ASN A 200 -36.36 -6.53 48.13
N LYS A 201 -37.43 -6.33 47.37
CA LYS A 201 -38.50 -5.38 47.71
C LYS A 201 -39.30 -5.83 48.96
N TYR A 202 -39.49 -7.13 49.13
CA TYR A 202 -40.09 -7.69 50.35
C TYR A 202 -39.18 -7.57 51.57
N LYS A 203 -37.87 -7.77 51.42
CA LYS A 203 -36.90 -7.54 52.50
C LYS A 203 -36.87 -6.09 52.96
N GLU A 204 -36.83 -5.15 52.06
CA GLU A 204 -36.87 -3.69 52.36
C GLU A 204 -38.19 -3.30 53.06
N ALA A 205 -39.31 -3.93 52.71
CA ALA A 205 -40.59 -3.68 53.35
C ALA A 205 -40.66 -4.25 54.78
N LEU A 206 -40.08 -5.45 55.00
CA LEU A 206 -39.98 -6.07 56.34
C LEU A 206 -39.08 -5.26 57.27
N ASP A 207 -37.92 -4.81 56.78
CA ASP A 207 -36.99 -3.96 57.55
C ASP A 207 -37.62 -2.65 57.97
N LYS A 208 -38.44 -2.07 57.10
CA LYS A 208 -39.21 -0.81 57.40
C LYS A 208 -40.32 -1.07 58.41
N GLN A 209 -40.90 -2.25 58.51
CA GLN A 209 -41.91 -2.59 59.51
C GLN A 209 -41.28 -2.87 60.86
N SER A 210 -40.15 -3.59 60.94
CA SER A 210 -39.44 -3.87 62.19
C SER A 210 -38.99 -2.55 62.89
N HIS A 211 -38.45 -1.59 62.12
CA HIS A 211 -38.05 -0.29 62.67
C HIS A 211 -39.25 0.55 63.15
N LYS A 212 -40.48 0.32 62.69
CA LYS A 212 -41.66 1.00 63.17
C LYS A 212 -42.26 0.41 64.45
N GLU A 213 -42.01 -0.89 64.71
CA GLU A 213 -42.42 -1.55 65.92
C GLU A 213 -41.48 -1.24 67.09
N ASP A 214 -40.20 -1.00 66.82
CA ASP A 214 -39.24 -0.63 67.88
C ASP A 214 -39.49 0.83 68.39
N ASP A 215 -39.87 1.75 67.50
CA ASP A 215 -40.18 3.15 67.85
C ASP A 215 -41.50 3.29 68.68
N ASN A 216 -42.40 2.30 68.68
CA ASN A 216 -43.64 2.36 69.40
C ASN A 216 -43.61 1.71 70.81
N ASN A 217 -42.46 1.07 71.17
CA ASN A 217 -42.30 0.43 72.48
C ASN A 217 -41.43 1.22 73.48
N GLU A 218 -41.01 2.43 73.12
CA GLU A 218 -40.25 3.36 74.00
C GLU A 218 -41.07 4.53 74.54
N ILE A 219 -42.39 4.38 74.70
CA ILE A 219 -43.23 5.41 75.38
C ILE A 219 -43.83 4.78 76.63
#